data_0957128a3b3ebb5c0055701ff23a69bf
#
_entry.id   0957128a3b3ebb5c0055701ff23a69bf
#
_cell.length_a   1.000
_cell.length_b   1.000
_cell.length_c   1.000
_cell.angle_alpha   90.00
_cell.angle_beta   90.00
_cell.angle_gamma   90.00
#
_symmetry.space_group_name_H-M   'P 1'
#
loop_
_entity.id
_entity.type
_entity.pdbx_description
1 polymer ?
#
loop_
_entity_poly.entity_id
_entity_poly.type
_entity_poly.pdbx_seq_one_letter_code
_entity_poly.pdbx_strand_id
1 'polypeptide(L)'
;MFALLFDPSAGAAGDMIMASLLDLGADEKRVRKAVESVGCTLEVSRQEKGHISATRAQVISDRRYHSLEEAVSILKSSSLQEKALKKALAALDILAEAESRVHDVPKSRAHFHEVGALDALADIAGSCEASSSLKADRILSRPVSVGGGYVQSAHGLLPVPG
;
A
#
# COMPACT_ATOMS: atom_id res chain seq x y z
N MET A 1 17.04 -19.58 -5.84
CA MET A 1 16.88 -18.17 -5.43
C MET A 1 15.81 -17.54 -6.31
N PHE A 2 14.74 -17.05 -5.70
CA PHE A 2 13.62 -16.40 -6.39
C PHE A 2 13.59 -14.92 -6.00
N ALA A 3 13.61 -14.02 -6.99
CA ALA A 3 13.54 -12.59 -6.77
C ALA A 3 12.29 -11.99 -7.43
N LEU A 4 11.61 -11.11 -6.71
CA LEU A 4 10.58 -10.23 -7.26
C LEU A 4 11.23 -8.96 -7.77
N LEU A 5 10.95 -8.58 -9.01
CA LEU A 5 11.35 -7.32 -9.59
C LEU A 5 10.09 -6.50 -9.93
N PHE A 6 9.94 -5.36 -9.27
CA PHE A 6 8.92 -4.38 -9.63
C PHE A 6 9.43 -3.45 -10.73
N ASP A 7 8.62 -3.26 -11.78
CA ASP A 7 8.86 -2.29 -12.84
C ASP A 7 7.76 -1.22 -12.81
N PRO A 8 7.91 -0.16 -11.99
CA PRO A 8 6.91 0.89 -11.84
C PRO A 8 7.05 1.98 -12.93
N SER A 9 7.27 1.57 -14.17
CA SER A 9 7.38 2.50 -15.33
C SER A 9 6.08 3.26 -15.60
N ALA A 10 4.93 2.72 -15.17
CA ALA A 10 3.62 3.37 -15.22
C ALA A 10 3.19 3.99 -13.87
N GLY A 11 4.12 4.20 -12.95
CA GLY A 11 3.83 4.60 -11.57
C GLY A 11 3.63 3.41 -10.63
N ALA A 12 3.37 3.72 -9.36
CA ALA A 12 3.08 2.72 -8.34
C ALA A 12 2.03 3.25 -7.36
N ALA A 13 1.03 2.41 -7.06
CA ALA A 13 0.04 2.61 -6.02
C ALA A 13 -0.15 1.30 -5.27
N GLY A 14 -0.67 1.33 -4.04
CA GLY A 14 -0.77 0.13 -3.21
C GLY A 14 -1.66 -0.94 -3.83
N ASP A 15 -2.80 -0.55 -4.39
CA ASP A 15 -3.72 -1.43 -5.13
C ASP A 15 -3.05 -2.06 -6.36
N MET A 16 -2.24 -1.29 -7.12
CA MET A 16 -1.49 -1.80 -8.27
C MET A 16 -0.44 -2.84 -7.84
N ILE A 17 0.28 -2.59 -6.75
CA ILE A 17 1.27 -3.52 -6.19
C ILE A 17 0.57 -4.81 -5.74
N MET A 18 -0.52 -4.68 -4.99
CA MET A 18 -1.32 -5.82 -4.52
C MET A 18 -1.87 -6.63 -5.69
N ALA A 19 -2.46 -5.97 -6.70
CA ALA A 19 -2.99 -6.61 -7.90
C ALA A 19 -1.92 -7.38 -8.68
N SER A 20 -0.74 -6.79 -8.87
CA SER A 20 0.37 -7.43 -9.58
C SER A 20 0.89 -8.68 -8.86
N LEU A 21 0.96 -8.64 -7.51
CA LEU A 21 1.35 -9.79 -6.70
C LEU A 21 0.31 -10.90 -6.73
N LEU A 22 -0.98 -10.55 -6.72
CA LEU A 22 -2.09 -11.51 -6.89
C LEU A 22 -2.07 -12.16 -8.27
N ASP A 23 -1.83 -11.37 -9.32
CA ASP A 23 -1.71 -11.88 -10.69
C ASP A 23 -0.51 -12.83 -10.86
N LEU A 24 0.56 -12.58 -10.11
CA LEU A 24 1.75 -13.44 -10.05
C LEU A 24 1.52 -14.75 -9.27
N GLY A 25 0.38 -14.90 -8.58
CA GLY A 25 0.03 -16.11 -7.84
C GLY A 25 0.20 -16.00 -6.33
N ALA A 26 0.19 -14.81 -5.75
CA ALA A 26 0.11 -14.65 -4.30
C ALA A 26 -1.19 -15.28 -3.77
N ASP A 27 -1.16 -15.76 -2.53
CA ASP A 27 -2.30 -16.39 -1.87
C ASP A 27 -3.43 -15.38 -1.60
N GLU A 28 -4.42 -15.33 -2.50
CA GLU A 28 -5.54 -14.39 -2.41
C GLU A 28 -6.31 -14.53 -1.09
N LYS A 29 -6.47 -15.74 -0.56
CA LYS A 29 -7.21 -15.96 0.70
C LYS A 29 -6.49 -15.29 1.87
N ARG A 30 -5.17 -15.38 1.90
CA ARG A 30 -4.36 -14.71 2.92
C ARG A 30 -4.42 -13.20 2.77
N VAL A 31 -4.31 -12.68 1.55
CA VAL A 31 -4.38 -11.25 1.26
C VAL A 31 -5.74 -10.69 1.64
N ARG A 32 -6.82 -11.35 1.25
CA ARG A 32 -8.19 -10.97 1.61
C ARG A 32 -8.37 -10.92 3.12
N LYS A 33 -7.95 -11.97 3.83
CA LYS A 33 -8.02 -12.02 5.29
C LYS A 33 -7.20 -10.90 5.95
N ALA A 34 -6.05 -10.55 5.40
CA ALA A 34 -5.22 -9.43 5.90
C ALA A 34 -5.97 -8.10 5.73
N VAL A 35 -6.50 -7.81 4.55
CA VAL A 35 -7.30 -6.59 4.27
C VAL A 35 -8.54 -6.51 5.15
N GLU A 36 -9.29 -7.60 5.29
CA GLU A 36 -10.49 -7.65 6.14
C GLU A 36 -10.15 -7.44 7.63
N SER A 37 -9.01 -7.95 8.08
CA SER A 37 -8.60 -7.80 9.48
C SER A 37 -8.20 -6.37 9.87
N VAL A 38 -7.89 -5.51 8.92
CA VAL A 38 -7.71 -4.07 9.16
C VAL A 38 -8.99 -3.25 8.99
N GLY A 39 -10.12 -3.92 8.66
CA GLY A 39 -11.45 -3.31 8.60
C GLY A 39 -11.86 -2.82 7.22
N CYS A 40 -11.26 -3.35 6.15
CA CYS A 40 -11.61 -3.04 4.76
C CYS A 40 -12.15 -4.27 4.04
N THR A 41 -12.75 -4.06 2.87
CA THR A 41 -13.16 -5.13 1.95
C THR A 41 -12.26 -5.12 0.73
N LEU A 42 -11.84 -6.31 0.26
CA LEU A 42 -11.05 -6.47 -0.96
C LEU A 42 -11.92 -7.07 -2.07
N GLU A 43 -12.00 -6.38 -3.20
CA GLU A 43 -12.57 -6.92 -4.44
C GLU A 43 -11.43 -7.19 -5.43
N VAL A 44 -11.37 -8.41 -5.95
CA VAL A 44 -10.42 -8.83 -6.98
C VAL A 44 -11.18 -9.20 -8.23
N SER A 45 -10.82 -8.61 -9.35
CA SER A 45 -11.49 -8.86 -10.64
C SER A 45 -10.48 -8.84 -11.79
N ARG A 46 -10.88 -9.43 -12.92
CA ARG A 46 -10.16 -9.26 -14.19
C ARG A 46 -10.70 -8.05 -14.93
N GLN A 47 -9.79 -7.26 -15.47
CA GLN A 47 -10.12 -6.13 -16.34
C GLN A 47 -9.31 -6.21 -17.62
N GLU A 48 -9.90 -5.68 -18.69
CA GLU A 48 -9.22 -5.50 -19.97
C GLU A 48 -9.12 -4.01 -20.29
N LYS A 49 -7.94 -3.56 -20.64
CA LYS A 49 -7.70 -2.21 -21.11
C LYS A 49 -6.75 -2.25 -22.31
N GLY A 50 -7.22 -1.75 -23.47
CA GLY A 50 -6.42 -1.75 -24.70
C GLY A 50 -5.98 -3.17 -25.12
N HIS A 51 -6.88 -4.17 -25.02
CA HIS A 51 -6.62 -5.58 -25.31
C HIS A 51 -5.60 -6.26 -24.40
N ILE A 52 -5.22 -5.62 -23.29
CA ILE A 52 -4.36 -6.21 -22.26
C ILE A 52 -5.24 -6.58 -21.06
N SER A 53 -5.27 -7.87 -20.72
CA SER A 53 -5.95 -8.35 -19.51
C SER A 53 -5.04 -8.19 -18.29
N ALA A 54 -5.60 -7.66 -17.21
CA ALA A 54 -4.90 -7.47 -15.95
C ALA A 54 -5.81 -7.77 -14.75
N THR A 55 -5.20 -8.08 -13.63
CA THR A 55 -5.87 -8.16 -12.34
C THR A 55 -6.08 -6.77 -11.78
N ARG A 56 -7.26 -6.51 -11.25
CA ARG A 56 -7.58 -5.33 -10.44
C ARG A 56 -7.83 -5.78 -9.00
N ALA A 57 -7.18 -5.14 -8.06
CA ALA A 57 -7.49 -5.21 -6.64
C ALA A 57 -8.09 -3.86 -6.21
N GLN A 58 -9.26 -3.87 -5.61
CA GLN A 58 -9.91 -2.67 -5.11
C GLN A 58 -10.19 -2.85 -3.63
N VAL A 59 -9.60 -1.97 -2.83
CA VAL A 59 -9.88 -1.88 -1.40
C VAL A 59 -11.02 -0.89 -1.19
N ILE A 60 -12.01 -1.29 -0.38
CA ILE A 60 -13.21 -0.49 -0.10
C ILE A 60 -13.28 -0.27 1.40
N SER A 61 -13.31 0.99 1.81
CA SER A 61 -13.57 1.43 3.19
C SER A 61 -14.04 2.89 3.18
N ASP A 62 -14.92 3.23 4.11
CA ASP A 62 -15.34 4.60 4.43
C ASP A 62 -14.68 5.09 5.74
N ARG A 63 -13.85 4.26 6.37
CA ARG A 63 -13.21 4.55 7.65
C ARG A 63 -11.86 5.24 7.48
N ARG A 64 -11.46 5.97 8.52
CA ARG A 64 -10.17 6.65 8.62
C ARG A 64 -9.49 6.31 9.93
N TYR A 65 -8.17 6.43 9.97
CA TYR A 65 -7.38 6.51 11.19
C TYR A 65 -6.74 7.89 11.30
N HIS A 66 -6.42 8.32 12.51
CA HIS A 66 -6.05 9.71 12.77
C HIS A 66 -4.62 9.87 13.32
N SER A 67 -4.02 8.80 13.80
CA SER A 67 -2.67 8.85 14.37
C SER A 67 -1.83 7.64 13.97
N LEU A 68 -0.52 7.80 14.07
CA LEU A 68 0.42 6.69 13.86
C LEU A 68 0.20 5.55 14.86
N GLU A 69 -0.11 5.89 16.12
CA GLU A 69 -0.37 4.90 17.18
C GLU A 69 -1.60 4.06 16.82
N GLU A 70 -2.66 4.69 16.32
CA GLU A 70 -3.87 3.98 15.87
C GLU A 70 -3.57 3.05 14.72
N ALA A 71 -2.87 3.52 13.69
CA ALA A 71 -2.48 2.70 12.54
C ALA A 71 -1.59 1.50 12.95
N VAL A 72 -0.62 1.72 13.82
CA VAL A 72 0.23 0.66 14.39
C VAL A 72 -0.62 -0.35 15.19
N SER A 73 -1.58 0.12 15.98
CA SER A 73 -2.48 -0.74 16.76
C SER A 73 -3.34 -1.63 15.85
N ILE A 74 -3.90 -1.05 14.77
CA ILE A 74 -4.68 -1.79 13.76
C ILE A 74 -3.82 -2.88 13.12
N LEU A 75 -2.61 -2.55 12.65
CA LEU A 75 -1.72 -3.55 12.05
C LEU A 75 -1.33 -4.65 13.03
N LYS A 76 -1.01 -4.32 14.29
CA LYS A 76 -0.63 -5.29 15.32
C LYS A 76 -1.78 -6.22 15.71
N SER A 77 -3.01 -5.77 15.64
CA SER A 77 -4.20 -6.59 15.92
C SER A 77 -4.70 -7.37 14.71
N SER A 78 -4.10 -7.14 13.53
CA SER A 78 -4.51 -7.79 12.28
C SER A 78 -4.10 -9.26 12.21
N SER A 79 -4.60 -9.96 11.19
CA SER A 79 -4.25 -11.35 10.90
C SER A 79 -2.98 -11.54 10.08
N LEU A 80 -2.16 -10.48 9.92
CA LEU A 80 -0.90 -10.54 9.20
C LEU A 80 0.07 -11.56 9.81
N GLN A 81 0.73 -12.33 8.96
CA GLN A 81 1.82 -13.17 9.43
C GLN A 81 3.01 -12.32 9.88
N GLU A 82 3.81 -12.82 10.82
CA GLU A 82 4.91 -12.08 11.45
C GLU A 82 5.83 -11.37 10.46
N LYS A 83 6.21 -12.06 9.36
CA LYS A 83 7.07 -11.49 8.32
C LYS A 83 6.38 -10.35 7.56
N ALA A 84 5.09 -10.49 7.28
CA ALA A 84 4.28 -9.46 6.63
C ALA A 84 4.05 -8.28 7.56
N LEU A 85 3.74 -8.53 8.83
CA LEU A 85 3.56 -7.49 9.84
C LEU A 85 4.82 -6.64 10.03
N LYS A 86 6.01 -7.26 10.09
CA LYS A 86 7.27 -6.51 10.17
C LYS A 86 7.46 -5.57 8.98
N LYS A 87 7.16 -6.04 7.77
CA LYS A 87 7.23 -5.20 6.55
C LYS A 87 6.19 -4.08 6.57
N ALA A 88 4.95 -4.38 6.97
CA ALA A 88 3.86 -3.41 7.04
C ALA A 88 4.17 -2.28 8.04
N LEU A 89 4.68 -2.63 9.22
CA LEU A 89 5.11 -1.65 10.21
C LEU A 89 6.29 -0.80 9.70
N ALA A 90 7.25 -1.39 8.99
CA ALA A 90 8.35 -0.64 8.40
C ALA A 90 7.88 0.31 7.28
N ALA A 91 6.93 -0.11 6.44
CA ALA A 91 6.34 0.75 5.40
C ALA A 91 5.57 1.91 6.03
N LEU A 92 4.76 1.64 7.05
CA LEU A 92 4.03 2.69 7.78
C LEU A 92 4.99 3.68 8.47
N ASP A 93 6.11 3.20 8.99
CA ASP A 93 7.14 4.03 9.62
C ASP A 93 7.80 4.99 8.61
N ILE A 94 8.09 4.51 7.39
CA ILE A 94 8.62 5.34 6.28
C ILE A 94 7.60 6.39 5.87
N LEU A 95 6.32 6.02 5.77
CA LEU A 95 5.24 6.94 5.44
C LEU A 95 5.11 8.05 6.52
N ALA A 96 5.12 7.66 7.80
CA ALA A 96 5.06 8.61 8.90
C ALA A 96 6.26 9.55 8.94
N GLU A 97 7.45 9.07 8.56
CA GLU A 97 8.65 9.89 8.44
C GLU A 97 8.52 10.92 7.30
N ALA A 98 7.93 10.51 6.16
CA ALA A 98 7.69 11.42 5.04
C ALA A 98 6.70 12.54 5.44
N GLU A 99 5.57 12.18 6.05
CA GLU A 99 4.58 13.13 6.58
C GLU A 99 5.18 14.09 7.60
N SER A 100 6.00 13.56 8.53
CA SER A 100 6.72 14.35 9.53
C SER A 100 7.59 15.43 8.89
N ARG A 101 8.32 15.08 7.82
CA ARG A 101 9.19 16.03 7.09
C ARG A 101 8.39 17.07 6.31
N VAL A 102 7.34 16.66 5.62
CA VAL A 102 6.51 17.58 4.82
C VAL A 102 5.82 18.62 5.70
N HIS A 103 5.35 18.21 6.88
CA HIS A 103 4.63 19.08 7.80
C HIS A 103 5.51 19.77 8.86
N ASP A 104 6.81 19.48 8.88
CA ASP A 104 7.77 19.99 9.87
C ASP A 104 7.29 19.77 11.32
N VAL A 105 6.79 18.58 11.60
CA VAL A 105 6.30 18.18 12.94
C VAL A 105 6.99 16.90 13.40
N PRO A 106 7.13 16.67 14.71
CA PRO A 106 7.60 15.39 15.21
C PRO A 106 6.72 14.24 14.71
N LYS A 107 7.33 13.09 14.38
CA LYS A 107 6.65 11.88 13.87
C LYS A 107 5.44 11.44 14.73
N SER A 108 5.55 11.61 16.06
CA SER A 108 4.45 11.35 16.99
C SER A 108 3.25 12.30 16.84
N ARG A 109 3.42 13.40 16.11
CA ARG A 109 2.38 14.39 15.81
C ARG A 109 2.05 14.44 14.32
N ALA A 110 2.58 13.54 13.51
CA ALA A 110 2.22 13.46 12.10
C ALA A 110 0.72 13.13 11.97
N HIS A 111 0.00 14.00 11.28
CA HIS A 111 -1.41 13.80 10.98
C HIS A 111 -1.54 13.31 9.55
N PHE A 112 -2.19 12.18 9.38
CA PHE A 112 -2.42 11.57 8.07
C PHE A 112 -3.64 12.23 7.40
N HIS A 113 -3.43 13.39 6.75
CA HIS A 113 -4.52 14.13 6.12
C HIS A 113 -5.04 13.46 4.86
N GLU A 114 -4.14 13.06 3.97
CA GLU A 114 -4.47 12.43 2.69
C GLU A 114 -4.39 10.90 2.76
N VAL A 115 -3.39 10.36 3.45
CA VAL A 115 -3.17 8.91 3.59
C VAL A 115 -3.79 8.29 4.84
N GLY A 116 -4.56 9.06 5.63
CA GLY A 116 -5.30 8.57 6.81
C GLY A 116 -6.57 7.77 6.48
N ALA A 117 -6.87 7.57 5.23
CA ALA A 117 -7.93 6.66 4.83
C ALA A 117 -7.48 5.20 5.11
N LEU A 118 -8.40 4.38 5.61
CA LEU A 118 -8.06 3.02 6.04
C LEU A 118 -7.66 2.11 4.86
N ASP A 119 -8.07 2.46 3.64
CA ASP A 119 -7.66 1.80 2.39
C ASP A 119 -6.13 1.84 2.20
N ALA A 120 -5.49 2.98 2.48
CA ALA A 120 -4.02 3.08 2.40
C ALA A 120 -3.32 2.10 3.36
N LEU A 121 -3.86 1.91 4.57
CA LEU A 121 -3.34 0.94 5.52
C LEU A 121 -3.58 -0.50 5.07
N ALA A 122 -4.73 -0.76 4.47
CA ALA A 122 -5.07 -2.05 3.89
C ALA A 122 -4.24 -2.39 2.65
N ASP A 123 -3.90 -1.40 1.83
CA ASP A 123 -2.96 -1.55 0.71
C ASP A 123 -1.57 -1.99 1.20
N ILE A 124 -1.07 -1.37 2.27
CA ILE A 124 0.19 -1.77 2.92
C ILE A 124 0.07 -3.21 3.45
N ALA A 125 -0.99 -3.52 4.19
CA ALA A 125 -1.20 -4.84 4.79
C ALA A 125 -1.32 -5.94 3.71
N GLY A 126 -2.17 -5.73 2.71
CA GLY A 126 -2.43 -6.67 1.62
C GLY A 126 -1.19 -6.90 0.77
N SER A 127 -0.47 -5.84 0.39
CA SER A 127 0.76 -5.95 -0.40
C SER A 127 1.88 -6.68 0.36
N CYS A 128 2.03 -6.41 1.66
CA CYS A 128 3.01 -7.09 2.50
C CYS A 128 2.68 -8.57 2.68
N GLU A 129 1.41 -8.92 2.87
CA GLU A 129 0.95 -10.31 2.96
C GLU A 129 1.11 -11.04 1.63
N ALA A 130 0.72 -10.40 0.50
CA ALA A 130 0.89 -10.94 -0.85
C ALA A 130 2.38 -11.26 -1.12
N SER A 131 3.26 -10.28 -0.92
CA SER A 131 4.71 -10.47 -1.14
C SER A 131 5.32 -11.55 -0.23
N SER A 132 4.80 -11.70 0.98
CA SER A 132 5.25 -12.72 1.92
C SER A 132 4.78 -14.12 1.53
N SER A 133 3.58 -14.24 0.93
CA SER A 133 3.02 -15.50 0.46
C SER A 133 3.82 -16.10 -0.71
N LEU A 134 4.40 -15.26 -1.55
CA LEU A 134 5.24 -15.66 -2.69
C LEU A 134 6.62 -16.21 -2.29
N LYS A 135 7.04 -16.01 -1.04
CA LYS A 135 8.31 -16.51 -0.49
C LYS A 135 9.54 -16.11 -1.29
N ALA A 136 9.53 -14.89 -1.86
CA ALA A 136 10.69 -14.38 -2.57
C ALA A 136 11.88 -14.16 -1.63
N ASP A 137 13.08 -14.54 -2.10
CA ASP A 137 14.35 -14.35 -1.38
C ASP A 137 14.76 -12.88 -1.39
N ARG A 138 14.45 -12.18 -2.48
CA ARG A 138 14.76 -10.76 -2.70
C ARG A 138 13.60 -10.04 -3.34
N ILE A 139 13.47 -8.73 -2.99
CA ILE A 139 12.57 -7.79 -3.63
C ILE A 139 13.43 -6.65 -4.18
N LEU A 140 13.28 -6.37 -5.45
CA LEU A 140 13.98 -5.34 -6.20
C LEU A 140 12.97 -4.42 -6.86
N SER A 141 13.33 -3.18 -7.10
CA SER A 141 12.52 -2.24 -7.88
C SER A 141 13.40 -1.46 -8.85
N ARG A 142 12.85 -1.14 -10.01
CA ARG A 142 13.37 -0.08 -10.87
C ARG A 142 12.95 1.29 -10.31
N PRO A 143 13.54 2.39 -10.81
CA PRO A 143 13.08 3.72 -10.47
C PRO A 143 11.58 3.89 -10.75
N VAL A 144 10.87 4.55 -9.83
CA VAL A 144 9.45 4.82 -9.97
C VAL A 144 9.23 5.99 -10.93
N SER A 145 8.32 5.82 -11.89
CA SER A 145 7.85 6.94 -12.70
C SER A 145 6.86 7.77 -11.89
N VAL A 146 7.25 8.99 -11.55
CA VAL A 146 6.43 9.89 -10.72
C VAL A 146 5.56 10.86 -11.53
N GLY A 147 5.69 10.82 -12.88
CA GLY A 147 4.93 11.70 -13.76
C GLY A 147 5.41 13.15 -13.76
N GLY A 148 4.51 14.06 -14.09
CA GLY A 148 4.76 15.50 -14.11
C GLY A 148 3.45 16.28 -14.19
N GLY A 149 3.54 17.63 -14.16
CA GLY A 149 2.37 18.51 -14.20
C GLY A 149 1.95 18.95 -12.81
N TYR A 150 0.64 19.02 -12.54
CA TYR A 150 0.09 19.50 -11.28
C TYR A 150 -1.02 18.57 -10.79
N VAL A 151 -1.16 18.46 -9.47
CA VAL A 151 -2.23 17.71 -8.81
C VAL A 151 -2.96 18.61 -7.82
N GLN A 152 -4.29 18.51 -7.78
CA GLN A 152 -5.10 19.16 -6.76
C GLN A 152 -5.09 18.29 -5.49
N SER A 153 -4.62 18.86 -4.39
CA SER A 153 -4.53 18.21 -3.08
C SER A 153 -5.29 18.97 -2.01
N ALA A 154 -5.35 18.45 -0.78
CA ALA A 154 -5.88 19.18 0.38
C ALA A 154 -5.08 20.48 0.68
N HIS A 155 -3.83 20.55 0.22
CA HIS A 155 -2.94 21.71 0.37
C HIS A 155 -2.97 22.65 -0.84
N GLY A 156 -3.91 22.47 -1.77
CA GLY A 156 -4.04 23.25 -2.99
C GLY A 156 -3.40 22.56 -4.20
N LEU A 157 -3.08 23.37 -5.22
CA LEU A 157 -2.47 22.89 -6.47
C LEU A 157 -0.96 22.74 -6.28
N LEU A 158 -0.49 21.51 -6.33
CA LEU A 158 0.93 21.18 -6.16
C LEU A 158 1.55 20.68 -7.47
N PRO A 159 2.85 20.97 -7.72
CA PRO A 159 3.57 20.35 -8.84
C PRO A 159 3.77 18.85 -8.59
N VAL A 160 4.00 18.08 -9.66
CA VAL A 160 4.36 16.66 -9.58
C VAL A 160 5.75 16.48 -10.17
N PRO A 161 6.69 15.80 -9.46
CA PRO A 161 6.60 15.36 -8.07
C PRO A 161 6.61 16.54 -7.09
N GLY A 162 5.88 16.38 -5.96
CA GLY A 162 5.79 17.37 -4.89
C GLY A 162 6.96 17.29 -3.92
#